data_998d643288c50dbebff8ef964ac5825e
#
_entry.id   998d643288c50dbebff8ef964ac5825e
#
_cell.length_a   1.000
_cell.length_b   1.000
_cell.length_c   1.000
_cell.angle_alpha   90.00
_cell.angle_beta   90.00
_cell.angle_gamma   90.00
#
_symmetry.space_group_name_H-M   'P 1'
#
loop_
_entity.id
_entity.type
_entity.pdbx_description
1 polymer ?
#
loop_
_entity_poly.entity_id
_entity_poly.type
_entity_poly.pdbx_seq_one_letter_code
_entity_poly.pdbx_strand_id
1 'polypeptide(L)'
;MKKYNLINKFILIVWISITSCNAQRTAIENGTASTVNEKNDFSFKPGEIWNDTEGNVINAHGGGLLFKNNTYYWYGEARGKTASQGVNVYSSKDLYHWKFEALALSPATDTLSDIRMGCVMERPKVIYNKKTKKYVMWFHLELKGKGYSAARAGVAISDRLTGPFTFLKSFRPNGNMSRDMNLFVDEDGTAYHIYSSRENYDMRIAQLTDDYLSVTTKDSMLFSEHREAPALFKYQGNYYLITSGCTGWAPNKASLHIAKTLFGPWKQVGDPMTGPDAEHTFGGQSTYVQPIAGKKNAFLFMADRWNPKNLKDSRYLWLPVQFKNDVPFVNWMNEWNKNSFDTISN
;
A
#
# COMPACT_ATOMS: atom_id res chain seq x y z
N MET A 1 -46.50 20.30 -54.57
CA MET A 1 -47.73 19.54 -54.34
C MET A 1 -47.64 18.96 -52.94
N LYS A 2 -48.24 19.60 -51.96
CA LYS A 2 -49.51 19.28 -51.26
C LYS A 2 -49.61 17.78 -50.92
N LYS A 3 -49.58 17.43 -49.61
CA LYS A 3 -50.81 17.29 -48.81
C LYS A 3 -50.47 17.18 -47.31
N TYR A 4 -51.20 17.97 -46.52
CA TYR A 4 -51.42 17.91 -45.10
C TYR A 4 -52.45 16.79 -44.75
N ASN A 5 -52.38 16.26 -43.52
CA ASN A 5 -53.54 15.87 -42.68
C ASN A 5 -52.99 15.59 -41.26
N LEU A 6 -53.18 16.34 -40.26
CA LEU A 6 -54.30 16.72 -39.40
C LEU A 6 -54.91 15.59 -38.57
N ILE A 7 -54.61 15.64 -37.25
CA ILE A 7 -55.44 15.58 -36.05
C ILE A 7 -56.12 14.25 -35.68
N ASN A 8 -55.85 13.77 -34.45
CA ASN A 8 -56.95 13.65 -33.47
C ASN A 8 -56.43 13.53 -32.02
N LYS A 9 -56.86 14.48 -31.20
CA LYS A 9 -56.77 14.47 -29.72
C LYS A 9 -57.89 13.56 -29.20
N PHE A 10 -57.59 12.67 -28.26
CA PHE A 10 -58.57 12.12 -27.34
C PHE A 10 -58.21 12.49 -25.92
N ILE A 11 -59.12 13.28 -25.33
CA ILE A 11 -59.15 13.60 -23.90
C ILE A 11 -59.97 12.53 -23.22
N LEU A 12 -59.39 11.83 -22.26
CA LEU A 12 -60.13 10.91 -21.40
C LEU A 12 -60.25 11.54 -20.00
N ILE A 13 -61.46 11.94 -19.65
CA ILE A 13 -61.84 12.41 -18.33
C ILE A 13 -62.15 11.20 -17.48
N VAL A 14 -61.40 10.99 -16.38
CA VAL A 14 -61.76 9.98 -15.37
C VAL A 14 -62.27 10.69 -14.10
N TRP A 15 -63.45 10.33 -13.72
CA TRP A 15 -64.16 10.77 -12.54
C TRP A 15 -63.53 10.19 -11.27
N ILE A 16 -63.30 11.06 -10.28
CA ILE A 16 -62.87 10.68 -8.93
C ILE A 16 -64.11 10.51 -8.08
N SER A 17 -64.40 9.32 -7.60
CA SER A 17 -65.38 9.04 -6.56
C SER A 17 -64.67 9.07 -5.19
N ILE A 18 -65.10 10.02 -4.38
CA ILE A 18 -64.67 10.16 -2.97
C ILE A 18 -65.59 9.24 -2.15
N THR A 19 -65.03 8.23 -1.50
CA THR A 19 -65.68 7.53 -0.38
C THR A 19 -64.90 7.82 0.90
N SER A 20 -65.54 8.57 1.76
CA SER A 20 -65.13 8.81 3.16
C SER A 20 -65.42 7.52 3.95
N CYS A 21 -64.42 7.07 4.71
CA CYS A 21 -64.65 6.13 5.79
C CYS A 21 -63.88 6.58 7.04
N ASN A 22 -64.60 6.46 8.12
CA ASN A 22 -64.33 7.04 9.44
C ASN A 22 -63.15 6.48 10.17
N ALA A 23 -62.61 7.33 11.05
CA ALA A 23 -61.53 7.09 12.00
C ALA A 23 -61.81 5.95 12.99
N GLN A 24 -60.78 5.14 13.23
CA GLN A 24 -60.55 4.56 14.54
C GLN A 24 -59.12 4.88 14.97
N ARG A 25 -59.01 5.67 16.05
CA ARG A 25 -57.80 5.88 16.82
C ARG A 25 -57.44 4.56 17.51
N THR A 26 -56.31 4.00 17.21
CA THR A 26 -55.63 3.04 18.05
C THR A 26 -54.27 3.56 18.46
N ALA A 27 -53.91 3.25 19.68
CA ALA A 27 -52.84 3.80 20.51
C ALA A 27 -51.45 3.77 19.83
N ILE A 28 -50.72 4.86 20.04
CA ILE A 28 -49.28 4.94 19.77
C ILE A 28 -48.55 4.11 20.81
N GLU A 29 -48.09 2.94 20.44
CA GLU A 29 -47.01 2.25 21.14
C GLU A 29 -45.70 2.95 20.74
N ASN A 30 -45.06 3.56 21.73
CA ASN A 30 -43.69 4.04 21.61
C ASN A 30 -42.74 2.87 21.34
N GLY A 31 -42.59 2.48 20.09
CA GLY A 31 -41.51 1.66 19.63
C GLY A 31 -40.24 2.51 19.63
N THR A 32 -39.44 2.38 20.68
CA THR A 32 -38.02 2.77 20.64
C THR A 32 -37.40 2.14 19.42
N ALA A 33 -37.09 2.96 18.42
CA ALA A 33 -36.24 2.56 17.29
C ALA A 33 -34.89 2.18 17.90
N SER A 34 -34.69 0.90 18.13
CA SER A 34 -33.38 0.31 18.34
C SER A 34 -32.60 0.59 17.07
N THR A 35 -31.73 1.62 17.12
CA THR A 35 -30.64 1.74 16.17
C THR A 35 -29.78 0.50 16.37
N VAL A 36 -30.04 -0.54 15.60
CA VAL A 36 -29.10 -1.62 15.39
C VAL A 36 -27.90 -0.95 14.74
N ASN A 37 -26.92 -0.55 15.55
CA ASN A 37 -25.58 -0.36 15.08
C ASN A 37 -25.19 -1.74 14.50
N GLU A 38 -25.34 -1.91 13.20
CA GLU A 38 -24.61 -2.94 12.49
C GLU A 38 -23.13 -2.65 12.74
N LYS A 39 -22.59 -3.28 13.78
CA LYS A 39 -21.14 -3.45 13.89
C LYS A 39 -20.77 -4.24 12.66
N ASN A 40 -20.34 -3.54 11.62
CA ASN A 40 -19.64 -4.14 10.49
C ASN A 40 -18.36 -4.77 11.05
N ASP A 41 -18.48 -6.02 11.44
CA ASP A 41 -17.45 -6.79 12.13
C ASP A 41 -16.53 -7.43 11.08
N PHE A 42 -15.97 -6.57 10.20
CA PHE A 42 -14.98 -7.00 9.22
C PHE A 42 -13.66 -7.26 9.91
N SER A 43 -13.04 -8.39 9.60
CA SER A 43 -11.77 -8.80 10.17
C SER A 43 -10.72 -9.09 9.11
N PHE A 44 -9.49 -8.84 9.46
CA PHE A 44 -8.32 -9.27 8.69
C PHE A 44 -7.99 -10.72 9.07
N LYS A 45 -7.73 -11.55 8.07
CA LYS A 45 -7.25 -12.93 8.18
C LYS A 45 -5.91 -13.05 7.46
N PRO A 46 -4.79 -12.77 8.14
CA PRO A 46 -3.48 -12.74 7.51
C PRO A 46 -3.14 -14.05 6.81
N GLY A 47 -2.73 -13.97 5.55
CA GLY A 47 -2.36 -15.14 4.74
C GLY A 47 -3.50 -15.82 3.99
N GLU A 48 -4.75 -15.39 4.18
CA GLU A 48 -5.89 -15.87 3.38
C GLU A 48 -6.00 -15.14 2.04
N ILE A 49 -6.84 -15.68 1.15
CA ILE A 49 -7.19 -15.01 -0.12
C ILE A 49 -7.96 -13.73 0.22
N TRP A 50 -7.56 -12.63 -0.38
CA TRP A 50 -8.24 -11.35 -0.24
C TRP A 50 -8.76 -10.88 -1.58
N ASN A 51 -10.07 -10.74 -1.68
CA ASN A 51 -10.74 -10.29 -2.88
C ASN A 51 -11.05 -8.79 -2.82
N ASP A 52 -11.07 -8.18 -3.99
CA ASP A 52 -11.56 -6.82 -4.16
C ASP A 52 -13.10 -6.78 -4.12
N THR A 53 -13.68 -5.58 -4.22
CA THR A 53 -15.14 -5.38 -4.19
C THR A 53 -15.89 -5.99 -5.36
N GLU A 54 -15.18 -6.43 -6.39
CA GLU A 54 -15.75 -7.11 -7.56
C GLU A 54 -15.57 -8.64 -7.49
N GLY A 55 -14.93 -9.14 -6.40
CA GLY A 55 -14.69 -10.57 -6.19
C GLY A 55 -13.40 -11.10 -6.82
N ASN A 56 -12.57 -10.24 -7.41
CA ASN A 56 -11.29 -10.66 -7.96
C ASN A 56 -10.21 -10.70 -6.87
N VAL A 57 -9.29 -11.66 -6.96
CA VAL A 57 -8.15 -11.71 -6.04
C VAL A 57 -7.29 -10.47 -6.22
N ILE A 58 -7.01 -9.76 -5.11
CA ILE A 58 -6.14 -8.57 -5.12
C ILE A 58 -4.74 -8.95 -5.57
N ASN A 59 -4.17 -8.18 -6.48
CA ASN A 59 -2.84 -8.36 -7.04
C ASN A 59 -2.05 -7.05 -6.91
N ALA A 60 -1.52 -6.79 -5.70
CA ALA A 60 -0.81 -5.57 -5.34
C ALA A 60 0.36 -5.87 -4.39
N HIS A 61 1.31 -6.69 -4.87
CA HIS A 61 2.40 -7.21 -4.06
C HIS A 61 3.53 -6.20 -3.83
N GLY A 62 4.35 -6.42 -2.80
CA GLY A 62 5.50 -5.56 -2.47
C GLY A 62 5.14 -4.09 -2.20
N GLY A 63 3.88 -3.81 -2.02
CA GLY A 63 3.30 -2.48 -2.13
C GLY A 63 3.43 -1.59 -0.89
N GLY A 64 2.78 -0.44 -0.97
CA GLY A 64 2.60 0.49 0.14
C GLY A 64 1.29 1.27 -0.01
N LEU A 65 0.92 1.97 1.04
CA LEU A 65 -0.30 2.76 1.09
C LEU A 65 -0.02 4.26 1.07
N LEU A 66 -0.86 5.01 0.39
CA LEU A 66 -0.96 6.46 0.50
C LEU A 66 -2.35 6.82 1.03
N PHE A 67 -2.42 7.51 2.18
CA PHE A 67 -3.68 8.05 2.67
C PHE A 67 -3.86 9.48 2.17
N LYS A 68 -4.94 9.73 1.45
CA LYS A 68 -5.27 11.05 0.90
C LYS A 68 -6.79 11.21 0.78
N ASN A 69 -7.30 12.40 1.13
CA ASN A 69 -8.73 12.72 1.00
C ASN A 69 -9.64 11.67 1.66
N ASN A 70 -9.30 11.26 2.88
CA ASN A 70 -10.02 10.24 3.67
C ASN A 70 -10.15 8.87 2.97
N THR A 71 -9.18 8.52 2.12
CA THR A 71 -9.14 7.26 1.37
C THR A 71 -7.72 6.73 1.35
N TYR A 72 -7.55 5.43 1.54
CA TYR A 72 -6.29 4.72 1.35
C TYR A 72 -6.18 4.29 -0.10
N TYR A 73 -5.00 4.46 -0.68
CA TYR A 73 -4.65 3.97 -2.01
C TYR A 73 -3.50 2.99 -1.88
N TRP A 74 -3.73 1.75 -2.28
CA TRP A 74 -2.76 0.68 -2.24
C TRP A 74 -2.13 0.50 -3.61
N TYR A 75 -0.86 0.84 -3.73
CA TYR A 75 -0.07 0.61 -4.94
C TYR A 75 0.80 -0.62 -4.71
N GLY A 76 0.74 -1.57 -5.64
CA GLY A 76 1.53 -2.78 -5.56
C GLY A 76 1.80 -3.39 -6.93
N GLU A 77 2.75 -4.28 -6.96
CA GLU A 77 3.14 -5.00 -8.17
C GLU A 77 1.97 -5.81 -8.70
N ALA A 78 1.62 -5.60 -9.96
CA ALA A 78 0.76 -6.49 -10.70
C ALA A 78 1.60 -7.67 -11.20
N ARG A 79 1.53 -8.81 -10.51
CA ARG A 79 2.29 -10.00 -10.87
C ARG A 79 1.55 -10.82 -11.92
N GLY A 80 2.26 -11.21 -12.99
CA GLY A 80 1.88 -12.29 -13.90
C GLY A 80 2.50 -13.61 -13.48
N LYS A 81 2.52 -14.60 -14.38
CA LYS A 81 3.19 -15.88 -14.11
C LYS A 81 4.70 -15.71 -13.96
N THR A 82 5.33 -14.92 -14.81
CA THR A 82 6.79 -14.83 -14.94
C THR A 82 7.35 -13.42 -15.01
N ALA A 83 6.51 -12.41 -15.22
CA ALA A 83 6.97 -11.04 -15.40
C ALA A 83 6.04 -10.05 -14.69
N SER A 84 6.56 -8.86 -14.38
CA SER A 84 5.76 -7.74 -13.92
C SER A 84 4.75 -7.34 -15.00
N GLN A 85 3.50 -7.17 -14.60
CA GLN A 85 2.44 -6.63 -15.45
C GLN A 85 2.29 -5.11 -15.25
N GLY A 86 3.11 -4.52 -14.37
CA GLY A 86 3.05 -3.12 -13.99
C GLY A 86 2.74 -2.91 -12.53
N VAL A 87 2.10 -1.80 -12.21
CA VAL A 87 1.68 -1.43 -10.85
C VAL A 87 0.17 -1.22 -10.82
N ASN A 88 -0.53 -2.01 -10.03
CA ASN A 88 -1.95 -1.82 -9.77
C ASN A 88 -2.18 -0.80 -8.66
N VAL A 89 -3.33 -0.14 -8.70
CA VAL A 89 -3.83 0.69 -7.60
C VAL A 89 -5.24 0.28 -7.22
N TYR A 90 -5.44 0.12 -5.91
CA TYR A 90 -6.73 -0.11 -5.28
C TYR A 90 -7.03 1.03 -4.31
N SER A 91 -8.30 1.29 -4.04
CA SER A 91 -8.73 2.27 -3.03
C SER A 91 -9.64 1.65 -1.96
N SER A 92 -9.54 2.17 -0.74
CA SER A 92 -10.39 1.76 0.39
C SER A 92 -10.59 2.91 1.37
N LYS A 93 -11.78 2.99 1.99
CA LYS A 93 -12.06 3.91 3.10
C LYS A 93 -11.87 3.26 4.47
N ASP A 94 -11.82 1.94 4.53
CA ASP A 94 -11.85 1.16 5.76
C ASP A 94 -10.70 0.17 5.94
N LEU A 95 -9.82 0.00 4.91
CA LEU A 95 -8.73 -0.97 4.82
C LEU A 95 -9.17 -2.42 4.58
N TYR A 96 -10.48 -2.72 4.55
CA TYR A 96 -11.01 -4.07 4.30
C TYR A 96 -11.51 -4.24 2.88
N HIS A 97 -12.36 -3.30 2.42
CA HIS A 97 -12.97 -3.33 1.10
C HIS A 97 -12.12 -2.52 0.14
N TRP A 98 -11.44 -3.23 -0.74
CA TRP A 98 -10.56 -2.65 -1.73
C TRP A 98 -11.23 -2.68 -3.10
N LYS A 99 -11.41 -1.51 -3.68
CA LYS A 99 -11.87 -1.36 -5.06
C LYS A 99 -10.67 -1.28 -5.98
N PHE A 100 -10.61 -2.11 -7.01
CA PHE A 100 -9.64 -1.96 -8.09
C PHE A 100 -9.91 -0.64 -8.85
N GLU A 101 -8.93 0.22 -8.95
CA GLU A 101 -9.07 1.51 -9.63
C GLU A 101 -8.45 1.48 -11.03
N ALA A 102 -7.23 0.99 -11.16
CA ALA A 102 -6.52 0.97 -12.43
C ALA A 102 -5.21 0.17 -12.39
N LEU A 103 -4.68 -0.15 -13.55
CA LEU A 103 -3.26 -0.38 -13.76
C LEU A 103 -2.57 0.99 -13.81
N ALA A 104 -2.01 1.42 -12.67
CA ALA A 104 -1.49 2.77 -12.48
C ALA A 104 -0.24 3.07 -13.32
N LEU A 105 0.63 2.06 -13.50
CA LEU A 105 1.80 2.14 -14.38
C LEU A 105 1.91 0.85 -15.18
N SER A 106 1.86 0.96 -16.50
CA SER A 106 2.02 -0.18 -17.42
C SER A 106 3.48 -0.28 -17.90
N PRO A 107 3.98 -1.48 -18.18
CA PRO A 107 5.19 -1.63 -18.99
C PRO A 107 5.03 -0.91 -20.33
N ALA A 108 6.11 -0.30 -20.82
CA ALA A 108 6.10 0.41 -22.08
C ALA A 108 6.10 -0.54 -23.28
N THR A 109 5.39 -0.15 -24.32
CA THR A 109 5.44 -0.81 -25.65
C THR A 109 6.71 -0.43 -26.42
N ASP A 110 7.28 0.74 -26.13
CA ASP A 110 8.56 1.17 -26.69
C ASP A 110 9.69 0.22 -26.22
N THR A 111 10.35 -0.40 -27.19
CA THR A 111 11.43 -1.37 -26.96
C THR A 111 12.73 -0.74 -26.45
N LEU A 112 12.88 0.57 -26.52
CA LEU A 112 14.02 1.33 -25.98
C LEU A 112 13.80 1.78 -24.54
N SER A 113 12.57 1.72 -24.06
CA SER A 113 12.24 2.10 -22.67
C SER A 113 12.84 1.13 -21.66
N ASP A 114 13.32 1.67 -20.53
CA ASP A 114 13.79 0.87 -19.40
C ASP A 114 12.67 -0.01 -18.79
N ILE A 115 11.41 0.47 -18.86
CA ILE A 115 10.23 -0.28 -18.40
C ILE A 115 9.52 -1.04 -19.52
N ARG A 116 10.23 -1.38 -20.61
CA ARG A 116 9.65 -2.20 -21.68
C ARG A 116 9.15 -3.56 -21.18
N MET A 117 8.19 -4.13 -21.87
CA MET A 117 7.61 -5.45 -21.54
C MET A 117 8.71 -6.48 -21.26
N GLY A 118 8.62 -7.15 -20.10
CA GLY A 118 9.61 -8.11 -19.60
C GLY A 118 10.67 -7.50 -18.67
N CYS A 119 10.58 -6.21 -18.32
CA CYS A 119 11.26 -5.65 -17.15
C CYS A 119 10.65 -6.21 -15.86
N VAL A 120 11.33 -5.97 -14.72
CA VAL A 120 10.80 -6.27 -13.38
C VAL A 120 10.61 -4.95 -12.65
N MET A 121 9.39 -4.64 -12.24
CA MET A 121 9.05 -3.50 -11.39
C MET A 121 8.60 -4.03 -10.04
N GLU A 122 9.36 -3.75 -8.98
CA GLU A 122 9.13 -4.26 -7.63
C GLU A 122 9.04 -3.14 -6.62
N ARG A 123 8.37 -3.41 -5.49
CA ARG A 123 8.29 -2.53 -4.33
C ARG A 123 7.79 -1.10 -4.62
N PRO A 124 6.76 -0.88 -5.47
CA PRO A 124 6.30 0.47 -5.78
C PRO A 124 5.80 1.19 -4.53
N LYS A 125 6.20 2.45 -4.38
CA LYS A 125 5.71 3.37 -3.36
C LYS A 125 5.34 4.70 -4.01
N VAL A 126 4.26 5.31 -3.55
CA VAL A 126 3.79 6.60 -4.06
C VAL A 126 3.71 7.60 -2.93
N ILE A 127 4.26 8.78 -3.16
CA ILE A 127 4.19 9.93 -2.25
C ILE A 127 3.63 11.14 -2.99
N TYR A 128 2.99 12.06 -2.24
CA TYR A 128 2.45 13.29 -2.81
C TYR A 128 3.39 14.47 -2.55
N ASN A 129 3.86 15.10 -3.61
CA ASN A 129 4.65 16.32 -3.51
C ASN A 129 3.72 17.54 -3.43
N LYS A 130 3.69 18.20 -2.27
CA LYS A 130 2.85 19.38 -2.03
C LYS A 130 3.26 20.60 -2.88
N LYS A 131 4.55 20.73 -3.20
CA LYS A 131 5.13 21.85 -3.96
C LYS A 131 4.77 21.76 -5.44
N THR A 132 4.96 20.59 -6.05
CA THR A 132 4.66 20.36 -7.48
C THR A 132 3.24 19.90 -7.73
N LYS A 133 2.49 19.54 -6.67
CA LYS A 133 1.14 18.95 -6.72
C LYS A 133 1.06 17.65 -7.51
N LYS A 134 2.18 16.92 -7.62
CA LYS A 134 2.28 15.64 -8.32
C LYS A 134 2.28 14.47 -7.34
N TYR A 135 1.74 13.34 -7.78
CA TYR A 135 1.99 12.03 -7.19
C TYR A 135 3.23 11.46 -7.83
N VAL A 136 4.20 11.07 -7.00
CA VAL A 136 5.50 10.55 -7.45
C VAL A 136 5.62 9.11 -6.99
N MET A 137 5.80 8.22 -7.95
CA MET A 137 6.02 6.80 -7.73
C MET A 137 7.50 6.48 -7.90
N TRP A 138 8.06 5.76 -6.94
CA TRP A 138 9.37 5.12 -7.05
C TRP A 138 9.22 3.62 -6.94
N PHE A 139 10.07 2.87 -7.62
CA PHE A 139 10.09 1.42 -7.59
C PHE A 139 11.48 0.86 -7.90
N HIS A 140 11.77 -0.35 -7.43
CA HIS A 140 12.93 -1.12 -7.86
C HIS A 140 12.70 -1.58 -9.30
N LEU A 141 13.67 -1.35 -10.15
CA LEU A 141 13.60 -1.70 -11.57
C LEU A 141 14.77 -2.59 -11.98
N GLU A 142 14.45 -3.75 -12.55
CA GLU A 142 15.38 -4.57 -13.28
C GLU A 142 15.07 -4.56 -14.79
N LEU A 143 16.10 -4.34 -15.57
CA LEU A 143 15.96 -4.22 -17.01
C LEU A 143 15.77 -5.61 -17.65
N LYS A 144 14.92 -5.70 -18.67
CA LYS A 144 14.70 -6.93 -19.43
C LYS A 144 16.01 -7.58 -19.85
N GLY A 145 16.19 -8.86 -19.45
CA GLY A 145 17.36 -9.69 -19.81
C GLY A 145 18.63 -9.38 -19.02
N LYS A 146 18.55 -8.58 -17.94
CA LYS A 146 19.70 -8.25 -17.08
C LYS A 146 19.66 -8.98 -15.72
N GLY A 147 18.64 -9.81 -15.47
CA GLY A 147 18.41 -10.37 -14.13
C GLY A 147 18.32 -9.26 -13.10
N TYR A 148 18.95 -9.43 -11.94
CA TYR A 148 19.01 -8.44 -10.86
C TYR A 148 20.31 -7.60 -10.87
N SER A 149 20.97 -7.48 -12.03
CA SER A 149 22.21 -6.71 -12.15
C SER A 149 22.04 -5.24 -12.49
N ALA A 150 20.87 -4.84 -13.02
CA ALA A 150 20.60 -3.44 -13.32
C ALA A 150 20.45 -2.63 -12.03
N ALA A 151 19.70 -3.14 -11.06
CA ALA A 151 19.54 -2.59 -9.71
C ALA A 151 19.31 -1.08 -9.73
N ARG A 152 18.23 -0.63 -10.37
CA ARG A 152 17.91 0.78 -10.61
C ARG A 152 16.68 1.20 -9.81
N ALA A 153 16.64 2.46 -9.41
CA ALA A 153 15.41 3.11 -9.00
C ALA A 153 14.68 3.63 -10.23
N GLY A 154 13.42 3.24 -10.43
CA GLY A 154 12.52 3.80 -11.43
C GLY A 154 11.68 4.92 -10.83
N VAL A 155 11.39 5.98 -11.61
CA VAL A 155 10.59 7.13 -11.19
C VAL A 155 9.51 7.43 -12.21
N ALA A 156 8.27 7.57 -11.73
CA ALA A 156 7.11 7.93 -12.54
C ALA A 156 6.25 8.98 -11.83
N ILE A 157 5.48 9.75 -12.57
CA ILE A 157 4.61 10.82 -12.03
C ILE A 157 3.19 10.73 -12.55
N SER A 158 2.24 11.26 -11.77
CA SER A 158 0.86 11.46 -12.20
C SER A 158 0.26 12.70 -11.56
N ASP A 159 -0.73 13.31 -12.24
CA ASP A 159 -1.61 14.33 -11.66
C ASP A 159 -2.75 13.74 -10.84
N ARG A 160 -3.02 12.44 -11.00
CA ARG A 160 -4.12 11.74 -10.37
C ARG A 160 -3.64 10.59 -9.49
N LEU A 161 -4.32 10.37 -8.37
CA LEU A 161 -4.08 9.26 -7.45
C LEU A 161 -4.09 7.89 -8.17
N THR A 162 -5.04 7.68 -9.06
CA THR A 162 -5.21 6.41 -9.74
C THR A 162 -4.36 6.27 -11.02
N GLY A 163 -3.56 7.29 -11.34
CA GLY A 163 -2.78 7.31 -12.58
C GLY A 163 -3.59 7.73 -13.82
N PRO A 164 -3.18 7.38 -15.05
CA PRO A 164 -1.93 6.68 -15.31
C PRO A 164 -0.71 7.47 -14.87
N PHE A 165 0.31 6.75 -14.41
CA PHE A 165 1.62 7.32 -14.17
C PHE A 165 2.45 7.32 -15.45
N THR A 166 3.18 8.41 -15.69
CA THR A 166 4.14 8.54 -16.77
C THR A 166 5.53 8.22 -16.24
N PHE A 167 6.17 7.18 -16.77
CA PHE A 167 7.56 6.88 -16.48
C PHE A 167 8.47 8.00 -16.97
N LEU A 168 9.37 8.46 -16.09
CA LEU A 168 10.30 9.54 -16.41
C LEU A 168 11.72 9.03 -16.69
N LYS A 169 12.23 8.22 -15.79
CA LYS A 169 13.61 7.74 -15.83
C LYS A 169 13.86 6.58 -14.87
N SER A 170 14.98 5.90 -15.07
CA SER A 170 15.59 5.06 -14.07
C SER A 170 17.08 5.33 -13.93
N PHE A 171 17.61 5.14 -12.73
CA PHE A 171 19.01 5.41 -12.44
C PHE A 171 19.47 4.67 -11.18
N ARG A 172 20.78 4.63 -10.96
CA ARG A 172 21.36 4.22 -9.68
C ARG A 172 21.57 5.45 -8.81
N PRO A 173 20.89 5.58 -7.66
CA PRO A 173 21.02 6.73 -6.76
C PRO A 173 22.49 6.95 -6.37
N ASN A 174 23.05 8.12 -6.70
CA ASN A 174 24.46 8.45 -6.48
C ASN A 174 25.44 7.36 -6.95
N GLY A 175 25.09 6.62 -8.03
CA GLY A 175 25.88 5.50 -8.56
C GLY A 175 25.69 4.17 -7.83
N ASN A 176 24.97 4.13 -6.72
CA ASN A 176 24.75 2.93 -5.93
C ASN A 176 23.66 2.05 -6.55
N MET A 177 23.81 0.73 -6.47
CA MET A 177 22.73 -0.23 -6.75
C MET A 177 21.52 0.10 -5.87
N SER A 178 20.32 0.00 -6.42
CA SER A 178 19.07 0.20 -5.70
C SER A 178 18.13 -0.97 -6.00
N ARG A 179 17.96 -1.84 -5.02
CA ARG A 179 17.02 -2.97 -5.06
C ARG A 179 15.81 -2.69 -4.17
N ASP A 180 15.41 -3.59 -3.31
CA ASP A 180 14.26 -3.41 -2.42
C ASP A 180 14.28 -2.06 -1.72
N MET A 181 13.14 -1.37 -1.76
CA MET A 181 13.11 0.01 -1.37
C MET A 181 11.84 0.41 -0.62
N ASN A 182 11.95 1.52 0.08
CA ASN A 182 10.84 2.26 0.68
C ASN A 182 11.00 3.76 0.42
N LEU A 183 9.88 4.49 0.50
CA LEU A 183 9.87 5.95 0.58
C LEU A 183 9.36 6.37 1.94
N PHE A 184 9.97 7.42 2.47
CA PHE A 184 9.54 8.05 3.71
C PHE A 184 9.48 9.56 3.52
N VAL A 185 8.39 10.20 3.97
CA VAL A 185 8.24 11.65 4.01
C VAL A 185 8.16 12.05 5.46
N ASP A 186 9.12 12.86 5.94
CA ASP A 186 9.12 13.35 7.31
C ASP A 186 8.15 14.53 7.48
N GLU A 187 7.94 14.97 8.70
CA GLU A 187 6.96 15.99 9.10
C GLU A 187 7.20 17.34 8.43
N ASP A 188 8.46 17.66 8.15
CA ASP A 188 8.87 18.89 7.44
C ASP A 188 8.65 18.83 5.92
N GLY A 189 8.20 17.67 5.41
CA GLY A 189 7.99 17.43 3.99
C GLY A 189 9.24 16.98 3.24
N THR A 190 10.38 16.81 3.91
CA THR A 190 11.55 16.21 3.30
C THR A 190 11.30 14.72 3.04
N ALA A 191 11.60 14.27 1.82
CA ALA A 191 11.39 12.88 1.43
C ALA A 191 12.73 12.14 1.30
N TYR A 192 12.66 10.83 1.52
CA TYR A 192 13.81 9.94 1.54
C TYR A 192 13.53 8.65 0.80
N HIS A 193 14.56 8.14 0.12
CA HIS A 193 14.61 6.83 -0.50
C HIS A 193 15.48 5.92 0.36
N ILE A 194 14.90 4.87 0.92
CA ILE A 194 15.58 3.85 1.71
C ILE A 194 15.69 2.61 0.84
N TYR A 195 16.89 2.03 0.68
CA TYR A 195 17.08 0.98 -0.29
C TYR A 195 18.24 0.03 0.04
N SER A 196 18.09 -1.21 -0.42
CA SER A 196 19.16 -2.20 -0.38
C SER A 196 20.13 -1.97 -1.54
N SER A 197 21.43 -2.04 -1.26
CA SER A 197 22.50 -1.75 -2.20
C SER A 197 23.62 -2.79 -2.10
N ARG A 198 24.57 -2.74 -3.03
CA ARG A 198 25.74 -3.62 -3.07
C ARG A 198 25.37 -5.08 -2.85
N GLU A 199 24.57 -5.64 -3.78
CA GLU A 199 24.02 -7.01 -3.68
C GLU A 199 23.26 -7.27 -2.36
N ASN A 200 22.53 -6.25 -1.86
CA ASN A 200 21.78 -6.24 -0.59
C ASN A 200 22.66 -6.27 0.68
N TYR A 201 23.99 -6.14 0.56
CA TYR A 201 24.84 -6.06 1.74
C TYR A 201 24.61 -4.79 2.53
N ASP A 202 24.37 -3.66 1.85
CA ASP A 202 24.22 -2.36 2.48
C ASP A 202 22.78 -1.89 2.47
N MET A 203 22.27 -1.47 3.62
CA MET A 203 21.06 -0.66 3.71
C MET A 203 21.45 0.81 3.63
N ARG A 204 20.84 1.56 2.70
CA ARG A 204 21.17 2.96 2.46
C ARG A 204 19.95 3.86 2.56
N ILE A 205 20.21 5.14 2.77
CA ILE A 205 19.20 6.21 2.69
C ILE A 205 19.75 7.37 1.88
N ALA A 206 18.93 7.91 0.96
CA ALA A 206 19.23 9.13 0.22
C ALA A 206 18.08 10.12 0.38
N GLN A 207 18.42 11.39 0.65
CA GLN A 207 17.43 12.47 0.64
C GLN A 207 17.02 12.77 -0.81
N LEU A 208 15.71 12.87 -1.06
CA LEU A 208 15.18 13.26 -2.36
C LEU A 208 15.34 14.76 -2.60
N THR A 209 15.36 15.14 -3.89
CA THR A 209 15.23 16.54 -4.31
C THR A 209 13.85 17.10 -3.96
N ASP A 210 13.69 18.41 -3.94
CA ASP A 210 12.44 19.11 -3.58
C ASP A 210 11.23 18.69 -4.42
N ASP A 211 11.44 18.28 -5.66
CA ASP A 211 10.40 17.77 -6.57
C ASP A 211 10.13 16.27 -6.39
N TYR A 212 10.92 15.57 -5.57
CA TYR A 212 10.90 14.13 -5.32
C TYR A 212 11.30 13.27 -6.54
N LEU A 213 11.88 13.87 -7.59
CA LEU A 213 12.19 13.14 -8.84
C LEU A 213 13.62 12.61 -8.90
N SER A 214 14.49 12.97 -7.95
CA SER A 214 15.87 12.53 -7.90
C SER A 214 16.34 12.45 -6.45
N VAL A 215 17.59 12.06 -6.25
CA VAL A 215 18.28 12.12 -4.95
C VAL A 215 19.24 13.30 -4.91
N THR A 216 19.47 13.85 -3.73
CA THR A 216 20.55 14.81 -3.46
C THR A 216 21.85 14.04 -3.20
N THR A 217 22.95 14.77 -2.98
CA THR A 217 24.24 14.19 -2.52
C THR A 217 24.20 13.70 -1.07
N LYS A 218 23.15 14.01 -0.31
CA LYS A 218 22.95 13.53 1.06
C LYS A 218 22.46 12.09 1.05
N ASP A 219 23.42 11.18 1.02
CA ASP A 219 23.27 9.73 0.94
C ASP A 219 24.20 9.07 1.95
N SER A 220 23.74 8.07 2.67
CA SER A 220 24.49 7.35 3.69
C SER A 220 24.18 5.87 3.69
N MET A 221 25.17 5.05 3.97
CA MET A 221 24.99 3.69 4.42
C MET A 221 24.55 3.71 5.89
N LEU A 222 23.43 3.06 6.19
CA LEU A 222 22.88 2.95 7.54
C LEU A 222 23.55 1.83 8.32
N PHE A 223 23.68 0.68 7.68
CA PHE A 223 24.37 -0.51 8.16
C PHE A 223 24.68 -1.47 7.01
N SER A 224 25.53 -2.48 7.25
CA SER A 224 25.94 -3.48 6.27
C SER A 224 25.76 -4.88 6.91
N GLU A 225 24.56 -5.46 6.75
CA GLU A 225 24.13 -6.69 7.43
C GLU A 225 23.42 -7.68 6.50
N HIS A 226 23.56 -7.50 5.18
CA HIS A 226 22.92 -8.30 4.14
C HIS A 226 21.38 -8.38 4.36
N ARG A 227 20.72 -7.23 4.28
CA ARG A 227 19.29 -7.07 4.52
C ARG A 227 18.58 -6.44 3.32
N GLU A 228 17.29 -6.79 3.16
CA GLU A 228 16.41 -6.28 2.12
C GLU A 228 15.02 -5.94 2.67
N ALA A 229 14.07 -5.57 1.82
CA ALA A 229 12.67 -5.29 2.16
C ALA A 229 12.49 -4.24 3.29
N PRO A 230 13.11 -3.05 3.19
CA PRO A 230 13.00 -2.03 4.24
C PRO A 230 11.56 -1.56 4.43
N ALA A 231 11.11 -1.46 5.68
CA ALA A 231 9.83 -0.87 6.09
C ALA A 231 10.09 0.12 7.23
N LEU A 232 10.23 1.40 6.86
CA LEU A 232 10.57 2.50 7.76
C LEU A 232 9.31 3.19 8.27
N PHE A 233 9.29 3.53 9.55
CA PHE A 233 8.27 4.39 10.16
C PHE A 233 8.84 5.20 11.32
N LYS A 234 8.08 6.22 11.77
CA LYS A 234 8.44 7.10 12.88
C LYS A 234 7.39 6.99 13.99
N TYR A 235 7.85 6.87 15.22
CA TYR A 235 7.00 6.85 16.40
C TYR A 235 7.72 7.52 17.58
N GLN A 236 7.06 8.46 18.25
CA GLN A 236 7.57 9.20 19.42
C GLN A 236 9.00 9.74 19.24
N GLY A 237 9.28 10.34 18.07
CA GLY A 237 10.56 10.94 17.75
C GLY A 237 11.71 9.97 17.47
N ASN A 238 11.42 8.66 17.45
CA ASN A 238 12.35 7.63 16.99
C ASN A 238 11.96 7.14 15.60
N TYR A 239 12.96 6.71 14.84
CA TYR A 239 12.80 6.02 13.57
C TYR A 239 13.03 4.53 13.76
N TYR A 240 12.18 3.74 13.15
CA TYR A 240 12.19 2.28 13.24
C TYR A 240 12.24 1.70 11.82
N LEU A 241 13.12 0.74 11.61
CA LEU A 241 13.32 0.09 10.33
C LEU A 241 13.25 -1.41 10.50
N ILE A 242 12.20 -2.02 9.95
CA ILE A 242 12.05 -3.48 9.85
C ILE A 242 12.59 -3.91 8.50
N THR A 243 13.39 -4.99 8.48
CA THR A 243 13.99 -5.54 7.27
C THR A 243 13.92 -7.06 7.29
N SER A 244 14.03 -7.71 6.12
CA SER A 244 14.22 -9.16 6.00
C SER A 244 15.69 -9.52 5.70
N GLY A 245 16.06 -10.79 5.92
CA GLY A 245 17.29 -11.36 5.37
C GLY A 245 17.16 -11.62 3.87
N CYS A 246 18.25 -12.03 3.25
CA CYS A 246 18.34 -12.29 1.81
C CYS A 246 18.41 -13.81 1.56
N THR A 247 17.24 -14.45 1.48
CA THR A 247 17.08 -15.90 1.26
C THR A 247 16.27 -16.22 0.01
N GLY A 248 16.22 -15.27 -0.93
CA GLY A 248 15.35 -15.34 -2.10
C GLY A 248 13.88 -15.37 -1.71
N TRP A 249 13.12 -16.34 -2.20
CA TRP A 249 11.70 -16.48 -1.90
C TRP A 249 11.40 -17.22 -0.58
N ALA A 250 12.42 -17.82 0.06
CA ALA A 250 12.23 -18.49 1.34
C ALA A 250 12.04 -17.46 2.45
N PRO A 251 11.04 -17.64 3.35
CA PRO A 251 10.85 -16.73 4.47
C PRO A 251 12.03 -16.82 5.46
N ASN A 252 12.28 -15.73 6.15
CA ASN A 252 13.39 -15.62 7.08
C ASN A 252 13.07 -14.68 8.24
N LYS A 253 13.98 -14.58 9.17
CA LYS A 253 13.88 -13.78 10.37
C LYS A 253 13.95 -12.29 10.05
N ALA A 254 12.95 -11.52 10.52
CA ALA A 254 12.99 -10.06 10.46
C ALA A 254 14.05 -9.49 11.40
N SER A 255 14.47 -8.26 11.13
CA SER A 255 15.34 -7.48 12.02
C SER A 255 14.78 -6.08 12.19
N LEU A 256 14.75 -5.61 13.44
CA LEU A 256 14.38 -4.25 13.81
C LEU A 256 15.62 -3.44 14.14
N HIS A 257 15.72 -2.26 13.53
CA HIS A 257 16.70 -1.25 13.86
C HIS A 257 16.01 0.02 14.34
N ILE A 258 16.63 0.73 15.29
CA ILE A 258 16.09 1.98 15.87
C ILE A 258 17.16 3.06 15.76
N ALA A 259 16.75 4.30 15.45
CA ALA A 259 17.60 5.47 15.43
C ALA A 259 16.85 6.72 15.92
N LYS A 260 17.59 7.71 16.42
CA LYS A 260 17.07 9.04 16.76
C LYS A 260 17.03 9.98 15.56
N THR A 261 17.83 9.71 14.55
CA THR A 261 17.86 10.47 13.29
C THR A 261 17.85 9.51 12.10
N LEU A 262 17.30 9.94 10.96
CA LEU A 262 17.22 9.12 9.75
C LEU A 262 18.60 8.66 9.25
N PHE A 263 19.64 9.44 9.45
CA PHE A 263 21.00 9.10 9.05
C PHE A 263 21.78 8.34 10.13
N GLY A 264 21.12 7.97 11.22
CA GLY A 264 21.67 7.15 12.29
C GLY A 264 22.35 7.96 13.41
N PRO A 265 23.14 7.30 14.28
CA PRO A 265 23.45 5.87 14.18
C PRO A 265 22.22 4.97 14.41
N TRP A 266 22.14 3.87 13.65
CA TRP A 266 21.13 2.84 13.78
C TRP A 266 21.60 1.72 14.69
N LYS A 267 20.76 1.31 15.61
CA LYS A 267 21.03 0.21 16.55
C LYS A 267 20.08 -0.96 16.24
N GLN A 268 20.64 -2.13 15.99
CA GLN A 268 19.89 -3.36 15.89
C GLN A 268 19.32 -3.74 17.27
N VAL A 269 18.04 -4.10 17.31
CA VAL A 269 17.33 -4.50 18.52
C VAL A 269 17.04 -6.01 18.53
N GLY A 270 16.85 -6.60 17.35
CA GLY A 270 16.54 -8.00 17.16
C GLY A 270 15.32 -8.22 16.31
N ASP A 271 14.66 -9.37 16.49
CA ASP A 271 13.44 -9.72 15.78
C ASP A 271 12.22 -9.06 16.43
N PRO A 272 11.43 -8.27 15.71
CA PRO A 272 10.21 -7.69 16.26
C PRO A 272 9.01 -8.64 16.21
N MET A 273 9.11 -9.82 15.58
CA MET A 273 8.00 -10.77 15.45
C MET A 273 7.84 -11.62 16.68
N THR A 274 6.59 -11.91 17.07
CA THR A 274 6.26 -12.73 18.24
C THR A 274 5.09 -13.67 17.94
N GLY A 275 5.09 -14.86 18.54
CA GLY A 275 4.07 -15.89 18.33
C GLY A 275 4.52 -17.01 17.37
N PRO A 276 3.60 -17.86 16.92
CA PRO A 276 3.92 -18.98 16.05
C PRO A 276 4.59 -18.54 14.74
N ASP A 277 5.68 -19.22 14.35
CA ASP A 277 6.46 -18.98 13.13
C ASP A 277 7.09 -17.55 13.05
N ALA A 278 7.33 -16.92 14.20
CA ALA A 278 7.92 -15.60 14.28
C ALA A 278 9.32 -15.55 13.65
N GLU A 279 10.11 -16.61 13.82
CA GLU A 279 11.48 -16.75 13.28
C GLU A 279 11.54 -16.75 11.76
N HIS A 280 10.40 -16.92 11.08
CA HIS A 280 10.25 -16.82 9.63
C HIS A 280 9.35 -15.63 9.21
N THR A 281 9.14 -14.66 10.12
CA THR A 281 8.23 -13.53 9.86
C THR A 281 6.83 -14.02 9.43
N PHE A 282 6.34 -15.10 10.07
CA PHE A 282 5.06 -15.78 9.77
C PHE A 282 4.97 -16.29 8.32
N GLY A 283 6.10 -16.65 7.72
CA GLY A 283 6.22 -17.04 6.32
C GLY A 283 6.24 -15.86 5.34
N GLY A 284 6.41 -14.63 5.81
CA GLY A 284 6.32 -13.41 4.99
C GLY A 284 7.61 -12.60 4.92
N GLN A 285 7.55 -11.54 4.11
CA GLN A 285 8.59 -10.54 3.95
C GLN A 285 7.98 -9.14 4.04
N SER A 286 8.56 -8.26 4.85
CA SER A 286 8.09 -6.87 5.05
C SER A 286 7.95 -6.09 3.73
N THR A 287 6.98 -5.19 3.67
CA THR A 287 6.80 -4.29 2.52
C THR A 287 6.65 -2.84 2.94
N TYR A 288 5.90 -2.59 4.01
CA TYR A 288 5.57 -1.24 4.46
C TYR A 288 5.08 -1.25 5.91
N VAL A 289 5.12 -0.09 6.57
CA VAL A 289 4.40 0.16 7.82
C VAL A 289 3.55 1.42 7.62
N GLN A 290 2.22 1.26 7.70
CA GLN A 290 1.25 2.32 7.47
C GLN A 290 0.74 2.90 8.79
N PRO A 291 0.91 4.20 9.06
CA PRO A 291 0.17 4.87 10.12
C PRO A 291 -1.34 4.86 9.84
N ILE A 292 -2.16 4.56 10.86
CA ILE A 292 -3.62 4.50 10.70
C ILE A 292 -4.21 5.90 10.88
N ALA A 293 -4.87 6.38 9.84
CA ALA A 293 -5.51 7.69 9.85
C ALA A 293 -6.57 7.80 10.95
N GLY A 294 -6.53 8.91 11.69
CA GLY A 294 -7.46 9.18 12.78
C GLY A 294 -7.19 8.41 14.07
N LYS A 295 -6.18 7.53 14.12
CA LYS A 295 -5.77 6.83 15.34
C LYS A 295 -4.34 7.21 15.71
N LYS A 296 -4.15 7.73 16.92
CA LYS A 296 -2.83 8.08 17.44
C LYS A 296 -2.07 6.79 17.77
N ASN A 297 -0.79 6.74 17.41
CA ASN A 297 0.11 5.63 17.73
C ASN A 297 -0.31 4.26 17.16
N ALA A 298 -1.19 4.23 16.17
CA ALA A 298 -1.64 3.01 15.51
C ALA A 298 -0.93 2.83 14.17
N PHE A 299 -0.31 1.66 13.98
CA PHE A 299 0.45 1.33 12.78
C PHE A 299 0.11 -0.08 12.31
N LEU A 300 0.03 -0.23 11.00
CA LEU A 300 -0.21 -1.50 10.32
C LEU A 300 1.09 -2.00 9.70
N PHE A 301 1.61 -3.12 10.16
CA PHE A 301 2.68 -3.84 9.49
C PHE A 301 2.12 -4.57 8.28
N MET A 302 2.74 -4.38 7.14
CA MET A 302 2.38 -5.02 5.88
C MET A 302 3.54 -5.90 5.41
N ALA A 303 3.23 -7.13 5.03
CA ALA A 303 4.17 -8.09 4.46
C ALA A 303 3.47 -8.95 3.40
N ASP A 304 4.26 -9.56 2.51
CA ASP A 304 3.79 -10.54 1.55
C ASP A 304 4.32 -11.94 1.92
N ARG A 305 3.44 -12.93 1.89
CA ARG A 305 3.80 -14.35 1.92
C ARG A 305 3.93 -14.81 0.48
N TRP A 306 5.17 -14.86 -0.01
CA TRP A 306 5.46 -15.19 -1.39
C TRP A 306 5.16 -16.65 -1.74
N ASN A 307 4.53 -16.86 -2.90
CA ASN A 307 4.36 -18.15 -3.52
C ASN A 307 5.29 -18.25 -4.75
N PRO A 308 6.50 -18.81 -4.63
CA PRO A 308 7.48 -18.81 -5.73
C PRO A 308 7.03 -19.63 -6.96
N LYS A 309 6.07 -20.54 -6.80
CA LYS A 309 5.49 -21.31 -7.92
C LYS A 309 4.46 -20.51 -8.71
N ASN A 310 3.86 -19.52 -8.09
CA ASN A 310 2.88 -18.63 -8.69
C ASN A 310 2.84 -17.30 -7.92
N LEU A 311 3.70 -16.36 -8.27
CA LEU A 311 3.84 -15.08 -7.55
C LEU A 311 2.54 -14.27 -7.50
N LYS A 312 1.67 -14.41 -8.51
CA LYS A 312 0.34 -13.79 -8.50
C LYS A 312 -0.53 -14.31 -7.34
N ASP A 313 -0.28 -15.55 -6.89
CA ASP A 313 -1.02 -16.23 -5.82
C ASP A 313 -0.34 -16.07 -4.45
N SER A 314 0.53 -15.09 -4.28
CA SER A 314 1.08 -14.71 -2.98
C SER A 314 -0.02 -14.14 -2.08
N ARG A 315 0.19 -14.14 -0.75
CA ARG A 315 -0.79 -13.70 0.23
C ARG A 315 -0.28 -12.51 1.02
N TYR A 316 -1.20 -11.78 1.61
CA TYR A 316 -0.89 -10.59 2.41
C TYR A 316 -0.92 -10.92 3.89
N LEU A 317 0.10 -10.46 4.61
CA LEU A 317 0.18 -10.52 6.06
C LEU A 317 0.11 -9.10 6.60
N TRP A 318 -1.08 -8.68 6.98
CA TRP A 318 -1.31 -7.36 7.57
C TRP A 318 -1.65 -7.54 9.03
N LEU A 319 -0.81 -6.98 9.91
CA LEU A 319 -0.89 -7.15 11.36
C LEU A 319 -0.69 -5.81 12.06
N PRO A 320 -1.38 -5.56 13.19
CA PRO A 320 -1.14 -4.35 13.97
C PRO A 320 0.26 -4.37 14.61
N VAL A 321 0.94 -3.23 14.56
CA VAL A 321 2.16 -3.01 15.33
C VAL A 321 1.77 -2.66 16.75
N GLN A 322 2.39 -3.32 17.73
CA GLN A 322 2.25 -3.09 19.15
C GLN A 322 3.55 -2.48 19.70
N PHE A 323 3.48 -1.85 20.87
CA PHE A 323 4.64 -1.24 21.50
C PHE A 323 4.77 -1.69 22.96
N LYS A 324 6.01 -1.95 23.37
CA LYS A 324 6.35 -2.19 24.77
C LYS A 324 7.61 -1.37 25.09
N ASN A 325 7.50 -0.42 26.01
CA ASN A 325 8.59 0.51 26.33
C ASN A 325 9.17 1.20 25.07
N ASP A 326 8.30 1.70 24.19
CA ASP A 326 8.60 2.31 22.90
C ASP A 326 9.29 1.40 21.87
N VAL A 327 9.45 0.12 22.14
CA VAL A 327 9.97 -0.86 21.19
C VAL A 327 8.81 -1.52 20.45
N PRO A 328 8.72 -1.41 19.14
CA PRO A 328 7.66 -2.04 18.36
C PRO A 328 7.86 -3.56 18.26
N PHE A 329 6.75 -4.26 18.29
CA PHE A 329 6.69 -5.69 17.99
C PHE A 329 5.40 -6.00 17.22
N VAL A 330 5.38 -7.12 16.51
CA VAL A 330 4.23 -7.62 15.76
C VAL A 330 3.91 -9.02 16.27
N ASN A 331 2.73 -9.18 16.86
CA ASN A 331 2.27 -10.47 17.33
C ASN A 331 1.39 -11.15 16.27
N TRP A 332 1.56 -12.47 16.07
CA TRP A 332 0.67 -13.22 15.21
C TRP A 332 -0.77 -13.20 15.71
N MET A 333 -1.70 -12.93 14.81
CA MET A 333 -3.13 -13.02 15.05
C MET A 333 -3.77 -13.77 13.88
N ASN A 334 -4.51 -14.85 14.15
CA ASN A 334 -5.24 -15.59 13.11
C ASN A 334 -6.33 -14.72 12.48
N GLU A 335 -6.90 -13.82 13.29
CA GLU A 335 -7.91 -12.88 12.91
C GLU A 335 -7.85 -11.63 13.80
N TRP A 336 -8.05 -10.45 13.25
CA TRP A 336 -8.08 -9.19 13.99
C TRP A 336 -8.91 -8.13 13.25
N ASN A 337 -9.34 -7.09 13.94
CA ASN A 337 -10.07 -5.97 13.34
C ASN A 337 -9.53 -4.62 13.80
N LYS A 338 -10.04 -3.53 13.25
CA LYS A 338 -9.56 -2.17 13.57
C LYS A 338 -9.74 -1.74 15.03
N ASN A 339 -10.63 -2.40 15.77
CA ASN A 339 -10.81 -2.14 17.20
C ASN A 339 -9.60 -2.63 18.00
N SER A 340 -8.80 -3.57 17.46
CA SER A 340 -7.53 -4.01 18.07
C SER A 340 -6.57 -2.84 18.31
N PHE A 341 -6.61 -1.80 17.47
CA PHE A 341 -5.78 -0.61 17.71
C PHE A 341 -6.19 0.19 18.95
N ASP A 342 -7.43 0.11 19.39
CA ASP A 342 -7.91 0.84 20.59
C ASP A 342 -7.47 0.16 21.88
N THR A 343 -7.25 -1.15 21.86
CA THR A 343 -6.76 -1.94 22.98
C THR A 343 -5.23 -2.03 23.05
N ILE A 344 -4.56 -1.88 21.92
CA ILE A 344 -3.10 -1.97 21.79
C ILE A 344 -2.40 -0.64 22.11
N SER A 345 -3.12 0.49 22.00
CA SER A 345 -2.57 1.84 22.20
C SER A 345 -2.55 2.29 23.67
N ASN A 346 -3.01 1.45 24.60
CA ASN A 346 -2.98 1.65 26.04
C ASN A 346 -1.87 0.75 26.62
#